data_e87536349307bac8057d0502d664f8bf
#
_entry.id   e87536349307bac8057d0502d664f8bf
#
_cell.length_a   1.000
_cell.length_b   1.000
_cell.length_c   1.000
_cell.angle_alpha   90.00
_cell.angle_beta   90.00
_cell.angle_gamma   90.00
#
_symmetry.space_group_name_H-M   'P 1'
#
loop_
_entity.id
_entity.type
_entity.pdbx_description
1 polymer ?
#
loop_
_entity_poly.entity_id
_entity_poly.type
_entity_poly.pdbx_seq_one_letter_code
_entity_poly.pdbx_strand_id
1 'polypeptide(L)'
;MSAKTERTYIPDWLLDEFGAPNYCREERVLASGQNLASGSVIASGAGATVSAFIDDDSTYGTASGILLEAVNAGSGALPCVCLMRGPAVVSKAKLFMHADNDAAEILKGLASLLLLGIVARQGV
;
A
#
# COMPACT_ATOMS: atom_id res chain seq x y z
N MET A 1 -16.94 -1.31 20.26
CA MET A 1 -16.48 -1.53 19.55
C MET A 1 -15.83 -2.51 19.52
N SER A 2 -15.82 -2.89 19.18
CA SER A 2 -15.35 -3.65 19.04
C SER A 2 -14.40 -3.95 18.76
N ALA A 3 -14.15 -4.19 18.88
CA ALA A 3 -13.24 -4.36 18.63
C ALA A 3 -12.76 -4.91 17.86
N LYS A 4 -12.67 -4.92 17.40
CA LYS A 4 -12.11 -5.35 16.75
C LYS A 4 -11.03 -5.05 16.54
N THR A 5 -10.92 -4.61 16.87
CA THR A 5 -9.93 -4.34 16.72
C THR A 5 -8.77 -4.85 15.94
N GLU A 6 -8.77 -5.65 15.09
CA GLU A 6 -7.68 -6.02 14.23
C GLU A 6 -7.50 -5.15 13.02
N ARG A 7 -8.37 -4.19 12.87
CA ARG A 7 -8.24 -3.27 11.75
C ARG A 7 -7.04 -2.39 11.88
N THR A 8 -6.37 -2.15 10.76
CA THR A 8 -5.30 -1.16 10.65
C THR A 8 -5.88 0.12 10.08
N TYR A 9 -5.48 1.24 10.65
CA TYR A 9 -5.95 2.55 10.22
C TYR A 9 -4.76 3.38 9.76
N ILE A 10 -5.02 4.42 8.97
CA ILE A 10 -3.96 5.25 8.42
C ILE A 10 -2.95 5.71 9.47
N PRO A 11 -3.37 6.24 10.64
CA PRO A 11 -2.40 6.70 11.64
C PRO A 11 -1.52 5.60 12.22
N ASP A 12 -1.90 4.33 12.04
CA ASP A 12 -1.11 3.23 12.56
C ASP A 12 0.18 3.04 11.77
N TRP A 13 0.17 3.37 10.48
CA TRP A 13 1.33 3.13 9.63
C TRP A 13 1.86 4.39 8.96
N LEU A 14 1.03 5.40 8.71
CA LEU A 14 1.49 6.64 8.07
C LEU A 14 1.94 7.61 9.16
N LEU A 15 3.26 7.78 9.29
CA LEU A 15 3.83 8.59 10.35
C LEU A 15 3.92 10.05 9.97
N ASP A 16 4.17 10.34 8.69
CA ASP A 16 4.29 11.70 8.19
C ASP A 16 4.13 11.70 6.69
N GLU A 17 3.57 12.78 6.16
CA GLU A 17 3.51 12.97 4.72
C GLU A 17 3.56 14.46 4.42
N PHE A 18 3.97 14.82 3.21
CA PHE A 18 4.03 16.22 2.79
C PHE A 18 2.69 16.89 3.09
N GLY A 19 2.75 18.07 3.67
CA GLY A 19 1.59 18.73 4.26
C GLY A 19 0.52 19.20 3.31
N ALA A 20 0.81 19.35 2.01
CA ALA A 20 -0.22 19.76 1.06
C ALA A 20 -1.20 18.60 0.87
N PRO A 21 -2.49 18.80 1.11
CA PRO A 21 -3.48 17.73 0.96
C PRO A 21 -3.41 17.13 -0.43
N ASN A 22 -3.47 15.83 -0.49
CA ASN A 22 -3.57 15.09 -1.75
C ASN A 22 -2.33 15.09 -2.63
N TYR A 23 -1.23 15.77 -2.21
CA TYR A 23 -0.03 15.73 -3.04
C TYR A 23 0.51 14.31 -3.17
N CYS A 24 0.56 13.57 -2.04
CA CYS A 24 1.11 12.22 -2.02
C CYS A 24 0.07 11.16 -2.37
N ARG A 25 -1.20 11.52 -2.45
CA ARG A 25 -2.32 10.59 -2.58
C ARG A 25 -2.95 10.68 -3.95
N GLU A 26 -3.36 9.53 -4.48
CA GLU A 26 -4.02 9.43 -5.79
C GLU A 26 -5.19 8.48 -5.70
N GLU A 27 -6.22 8.77 -6.47
CA GLU A 27 -7.33 7.83 -6.65
C GLU A 27 -6.91 6.76 -7.64
N ARG A 28 -7.24 5.52 -7.32
CA ARG A 28 -6.95 4.36 -8.14
C ARG A 28 -8.14 3.42 -8.10
N VAL A 29 -8.06 2.32 -8.81
CA VAL A 29 -9.10 1.28 -8.81
C VAL A 29 -8.46 -0.01 -8.32
N LEU A 30 -8.99 -0.55 -7.22
CA LEU A 30 -8.50 -1.84 -6.73
C LEU A 30 -9.09 -2.95 -7.59
N ALA A 31 -8.21 -3.83 -8.07
CA ALA A 31 -8.60 -4.90 -8.99
C ALA A 31 -9.62 -5.82 -8.37
N SER A 32 -10.52 -6.34 -9.20
CA SER A 32 -11.53 -7.31 -8.77
C SER A 32 -10.87 -8.52 -8.12
N GLY A 33 -11.46 -8.99 -7.04
CA GLY A 33 -10.95 -10.15 -6.30
C GLY A 33 -10.02 -9.80 -5.16
N GLN A 34 -9.64 -8.53 -5.01
CA GLN A 34 -8.72 -8.10 -3.95
C GLN A 34 -9.50 -7.63 -2.74
N ASN A 35 -9.04 -8.05 -1.57
CA ASN A 35 -9.57 -7.58 -0.29
C ASN A 35 -8.36 -7.18 0.56
N LEU A 36 -8.07 -5.89 0.60
CA LEU A 36 -6.82 -5.40 1.18
C LEU A 36 -7.10 -4.46 2.34
N ALA A 37 -6.24 -4.55 3.36
CA ALA A 37 -6.31 -3.70 4.54
C ALA A 37 -5.57 -2.39 4.30
N SER A 38 -5.89 -1.38 5.11
CA SER A 38 -5.11 -0.14 5.16
C SER A 38 -3.65 -0.47 5.46
N GLY A 39 -2.74 0.11 4.72
CA GLY A 39 -1.31 -0.17 4.86
C GLY A 39 -0.79 -1.27 3.95
N SER A 40 -1.62 -1.83 3.09
CA SER A 40 -1.18 -2.85 2.14
C SER A 40 -0.32 -2.21 1.04
N VAL A 41 0.85 -2.80 0.78
CA VAL A 41 1.72 -2.34 -0.30
C VAL A 41 1.14 -2.86 -1.61
N ILE A 42 0.95 -1.94 -2.56
CA ILE A 42 0.29 -2.26 -3.82
C ILE A 42 1.22 -1.97 -5.00
N ALA A 43 0.86 -2.53 -6.13
CA ALA A 43 1.55 -2.32 -7.39
C ALA A 43 0.53 -1.88 -8.43
N SER A 44 1.00 -1.13 -9.43
CA SER A 44 0.16 -0.60 -10.49
C SER A 44 0.13 -1.54 -11.69
N GLY A 45 -1.07 -1.72 -12.24
CA GLY A 45 -1.25 -2.42 -13.50
C GLY A 45 -1.62 -1.45 -14.60
N ALA A 46 -2.43 -1.91 -15.54
CA ALA A 46 -2.87 -1.08 -16.66
C ALA A 46 -3.78 0.03 -16.17
N GLY A 47 -3.60 1.22 -16.72
CA GLY A 47 -4.42 2.37 -16.36
C GLY A 47 -4.28 2.72 -14.90
N ALA A 48 -5.39 2.94 -14.22
CA ALA A 48 -5.41 3.30 -12.81
C ALA A 48 -5.59 2.10 -11.88
N THR A 49 -5.47 0.88 -12.38
CA THR A 49 -5.71 -0.35 -11.62
C THR A 49 -4.52 -0.68 -10.73
N VAL A 50 -4.80 -1.06 -9.49
CA VAL A 50 -3.78 -1.51 -8.54
C VAL A 50 -4.20 -2.84 -7.94
N SER A 51 -3.22 -3.59 -7.44
CA SER A 51 -3.43 -4.86 -6.77
C SER A 51 -2.31 -5.05 -5.77
N ALA A 52 -2.38 -6.09 -4.93
CA ALA A 52 -1.31 -6.36 -3.99
C ALA A 52 0.02 -6.56 -4.72
N PHE A 53 1.09 -6.00 -4.18
CA PHE A 53 2.43 -6.19 -4.72
C PHE A 53 2.90 -7.62 -4.50
N ILE A 54 3.29 -8.29 -5.58
CA ILE A 54 3.88 -9.63 -5.53
C ILE A 54 5.09 -9.61 -6.45
N ASP A 55 6.28 -9.75 -5.89
CA ASP A 55 7.54 -9.50 -6.62
C ASP A 55 7.66 -10.29 -7.92
N ASP A 56 7.18 -11.52 -7.92
CA ASP A 56 7.33 -12.38 -9.10
C ASP A 56 6.22 -12.21 -10.13
N ASP A 57 5.23 -11.36 -9.84
CA ASP A 57 4.12 -11.19 -10.77
C ASP A 57 4.53 -10.36 -11.97
N SER A 58 4.06 -10.75 -13.15
CA SER A 58 4.44 -10.06 -14.39
C SER A 58 3.82 -8.67 -14.50
N THR A 59 2.68 -8.43 -13.85
CA THR A 59 2.00 -7.15 -13.90
C THR A 59 2.21 -6.34 -12.63
N TYR A 60 2.09 -6.99 -11.47
CA TYR A 60 2.12 -6.32 -10.17
C TYR A 60 3.41 -6.61 -9.41
N GLY A 61 4.51 -6.72 -10.15
CA GLY A 61 5.80 -7.10 -9.59
C GLY A 61 6.69 -5.97 -9.10
N THR A 62 6.20 -4.74 -9.12
CA THR A 62 6.96 -3.59 -8.61
C THR A 62 6.07 -2.77 -7.70
N ALA A 63 6.47 -2.61 -6.45
CA ALA A 63 5.70 -1.82 -5.50
C ALA A 63 5.62 -0.37 -5.97
N SER A 64 4.41 0.19 -5.98
CA SER A 64 4.18 1.55 -6.46
C SER A 64 3.43 2.43 -5.48
N GLY A 65 3.05 1.92 -4.33
CA GLY A 65 2.35 2.73 -3.35
C GLY A 65 1.79 1.90 -2.21
N ILE A 66 0.97 2.53 -1.40
CA ILE A 66 0.36 1.92 -0.22
C ILE A 66 -1.11 2.29 -0.17
N LEU A 67 -1.98 1.30 0.05
CA LEU A 67 -3.41 1.53 0.14
C LEU A 67 -3.74 2.28 1.43
N LEU A 68 -4.46 3.40 1.33
CA LEU A 68 -4.77 4.22 2.50
C LEU A 68 -5.90 3.64 3.35
N GLU A 69 -7.02 3.31 2.73
CA GLU A 69 -8.17 2.76 3.44
C GLU A 69 -8.43 1.34 3.00
N ALA A 70 -8.89 0.50 3.91
CA ALA A 70 -9.23 -0.87 3.57
C ALA A 70 -10.33 -0.89 2.50
N VAL A 71 -10.17 -1.75 1.50
CA VAL A 71 -11.16 -1.91 0.44
C VAL A 71 -11.34 -3.38 0.14
N ASN A 72 -12.59 -3.81 0.07
CA ASN A 72 -12.91 -5.18 -0.31
C ASN A 72 -13.52 -5.17 -1.70
N ALA A 73 -12.72 -5.50 -2.70
CA ALA A 73 -13.12 -5.58 -4.10
C ALA A 73 -13.41 -7.03 -4.52
N GLY A 74 -13.80 -7.86 -3.56
CA GLY A 74 -14.04 -9.28 -3.83
C GLY A 74 -15.17 -9.54 -4.83
N SER A 75 -16.13 -8.65 -4.94
CA SER A 75 -17.25 -8.79 -5.87
C SER A 75 -17.08 -7.98 -7.15
N GLY A 76 -16.02 -7.22 -7.27
CA GLY A 76 -15.75 -6.40 -8.45
C GLY A 76 -14.82 -5.26 -8.10
N ALA A 77 -14.17 -4.71 -9.11
CA ALA A 77 -13.23 -3.61 -8.91
C ALA A 77 -13.92 -2.41 -8.25
N LEU A 78 -13.23 -1.77 -7.31
CA LEU A 78 -13.76 -0.63 -6.56
C LEU A 78 -12.75 0.50 -6.50
N PRO A 79 -13.23 1.76 -6.42
CA PRO A 79 -12.32 2.89 -6.26
C PRO A 79 -11.60 2.82 -4.91
N CYS A 80 -10.38 3.33 -4.89
CA CYS A 80 -9.56 3.39 -3.69
C CYS A 80 -8.65 4.61 -3.76
N VAL A 81 -8.03 4.95 -2.63
CA VAL A 81 -7.05 6.03 -2.57
C VAL A 81 -5.74 5.43 -2.07
N CYS A 82 -4.66 5.77 -2.74
CA CYS A 82 -3.34 5.21 -2.43
C CYS A 82 -2.33 6.31 -2.19
N LEU A 83 -1.40 6.04 -1.29
CA LEU A 83 -0.21 6.86 -1.10
C LEU A 83 0.76 6.46 -2.22
N MET A 84 0.95 7.35 -3.20
CA MET A 84 1.69 6.99 -4.41
C MET A 84 3.06 7.65 -4.51
N ARG A 85 3.36 8.59 -3.64
CA ARG A 85 4.65 9.27 -3.64
C ARG A 85 4.91 9.93 -2.30
N GLY A 86 6.18 10.27 -2.06
CA GLY A 86 6.59 11.06 -0.90
C GLY A 86 6.73 12.53 -1.26
N PRO A 87 7.26 13.32 -0.31
CA PRO A 87 7.89 12.84 0.95
C PRO A 87 6.87 12.27 1.94
N ALA A 88 7.12 11.06 2.38
CA ALA A 88 6.29 10.42 3.38
C ALA A 88 7.13 9.44 4.19
N VAL A 89 6.77 9.25 5.46
CA VAL A 89 7.42 8.29 6.34
C VAL A 89 6.36 7.33 6.86
N VAL A 90 6.63 6.05 6.75
CA VAL A 90 5.68 5.01 7.15
C VAL A 90 6.34 4.03 8.12
N SER A 91 5.50 3.35 8.92
CA SER A 91 5.99 2.35 9.86
C SER A 91 6.13 1.02 9.15
N LYS A 92 7.38 0.56 8.99
CA LYS A 92 7.67 -0.69 8.32
C LYS A 92 6.91 -1.87 8.95
N ALA A 93 6.85 -1.90 10.28
CA ALA A 93 6.23 -3.00 11.00
C ALA A 93 4.72 -3.07 10.82
N LYS A 94 4.10 -1.97 10.41
CA LYS A 94 2.64 -1.89 10.28
C LYS A 94 2.15 -2.01 8.84
N LEU A 95 3.07 -2.17 7.88
CA LEU A 95 2.68 -2.38 6.50
C LEU A 95 2.34 -3.85 6.27
N PHE A 96 1.42 -4.09 5.33
CA PHE A 96 1.05 -5.44 4.93
C PHE A 96 1.67 -5.76 3.58
N MET A 97 2.37 -6.88 3.52
CA MET A 97 2.90 -7.43 2.28
C MET A 97 2.15 -8.70 1.95
N HIS A 98 1.89 -8.92 0.68
CA HIS A 98 1.24 -10.15 0.26
C HIS A 98 2.06 -11.36 0.72
N ALA A 99 1.36 -12.42 1.15
CA ALA A 99 2.00 -13.59 1.74
C ALA A 99 2.94 -14.32 0.77
N ASP A 100 2.77 -14.11 -0.52
CA ASP A 100 3.64 -14.73 -1.52
C ASP A 100 5.05 -14.12 -1.56
N ASN A 101 5.26 -12.96 -0.93
CA ASN A 101 6.57 -12.32 -0.90
C ASN A 101 7.39 -12.89 0.25
N ASP A 102 8.63 -13.32 -0.05
CA ASP A 102 9.56 -13.71 1.00
C ASP A 102 10.30 -12.47 1.54
N ALA A 103 11.23 -12.68 2.48
CA ALA A 103 11.93 -11.57 3.12
C ALA A 103 12.71 -10.72 2.12
N ALA A 104 13.35 -11.34 1.14
CA ALA A 104 14.12 -10.62 0.12
C ALA A 104 13.20 -9.82 -0.78
N GLU A 105 12.03 -10.36 -1.11
CA GLU A 105 11.05 -9.69 -1.96
C GLU A 105 10.41 -8.51 -1.24
N ILE A 106 10.19 -8.64 0.05
CA ILE A 106 9.70 -7.53 0.87
C ILE A 106 10.71 -6.37 0.84
N LEU A 107 12.00 -6.67 0.96
CA LEU A 107 13.03 -5.65 0.88
C LEU A 107 13.04 -4.95 -0.47
N LYS A 108 12.82 -5.70 -1.56
CA LYS A 108 12.70 -5.10 -2.89
C LYS A 108 11.53 -4.14 -2.98
N GLY A 109 10.39 -4.52 -2.41
CA GLY A 109 9.22 -3.65 -2.36
C GLY A 109 9.49 -2.36 -1.63
N LEU A 110 10.12 -2.46 -0.46
CA LEU A 110 10.47 -1.28 0.33
C LEU A 110 11.46 -0.38 -0.40
N ALA A 111 12.41 -0.96 -1.12
CA ALA A 111 13.36 -0.19 -1.93
C ALA A 111 12.64 0.55 -3.06
N SER A 112 11.65 -0.08 -3.68
CA SER A 112 10.85 0.58 -4.72
C SER A 112 10.06 1.75 -4.15
N LEU A 113 9.51 1.61 -2.95
CA LEU A 113 8.81 2.70 -2.29
C LEU A 113 9.77 3.85 -1.98
N LEU A 114 10.98 3.54 -1.56
CA LEU A 114 11.98 4.57 -1.27
C LEU A 114 12.29 5.41 -2.52
N LEU A 115 12.33 4.79 -3.67
CA LEU A 115 12.54 5.52 -4.93
C LEU A 115 11.41 6.52 -5.21
N LEU A 116 10.24 6.28 -4.65
CA LEU A 116 9.10 7.18 -4.78
C LEU A 116 9.08 8.24 -3.68
N GLY A 117 10.04 8.21 -2.77
CA GLY A 117 10.09 9.14 -1.66
C GLY A 117 9.34 8.68 -0.42
N ILE A 118 8.91 7.43 -0.38
CA ILE A 118 8.22 6.86 0.76
C ILE A 118 9.23 6.06 1.58
N VAL A 119 9.55 6.58 2.77
CA VAL A 119 10.57 6.00 3.64
C VAL A 119 9.91 5.10 4.67
N ALA A 120 10.25 3.82 4.65
CA ALA A 120 9.76 2.88 5.65
C ALA A 120 10.74 2.85 6.83
N ARG A 121 10.23 3.21 7.99
CA ARG A 121 11.04 3.33 9.20
C ARG A 121 10.68 2.22 10.17
N GLN A 122 11.68 1.61 10.75
CA GLN A 122 11.49 0.53 11.69
C GLN A 122 11.31 1.06 13.11
N GLY A 123 10.55 0.31 13.92
CA GLY A 123 10.53 0.55 15.35
C GLY A 123 9.61 1.66 15.84
N VAL A 124 8.69 2.09 15.03
CA VAL A 124 7.77 3.15 15.47
C VAL A 124 6.33 2.69 15.50
#